data_2d11a6054e63a1cbc018b8ed29670962
#
_entry.id   2d11a6054e63a1cbc018b8ed29670962
#
_cell.length_a   1.000
_cell.length_b   1.000
_cell.length_c   1.000
_cell.angle_alpha   90.00
_cell.angle_beta   90.00
_cell.angle_gamma   90.00
#
_symmetry.space_group_name_H-M   'P 1'
#
loop_
_entity.id
_entity.type
_entity.pdbx_description
1 polymer ?
#
loop_
_entity_poly.entity_id
_entity_poly.type
_entity_poly.pdbx_seq_one_letter_code
_entity_poly.pdbx_strand_id
1 'polypeptide(L)'
;MNAKTSPDLSDIRRDFERVSPDVVQKASKFAASILADVAGRRGTVDGRIRPLSTATRLCGPAFTIEIRPGDNLMIPAAMAMAKPGDILVVDG
;
A
#
# COMPACT_ATOMS: atom_id res chain seq x y z
N MET A 1 -12.74 29.32 -4.67
CA MET A 1 -11.49 28.68 -5.11
C MET A 1 -11.19 27.50 -4.22
N ASN A 2 -10.84 26.41 -4.79
CA ASN A 2 -10.37 25.28 -4.02
C ASN A 2 -8.91 25.50 -3.61
N ALA A 3 -8.68 25.52 -2.32
CA ALA A 3 -7.35 25.75 -1.78
C ALA A 3 -6.41 24.55 -1.94
N LYS A 4 -6.94 23.37 -2.25
CA LYS A 4 -6.12 22.15 -2.26
C LYS A 4 -5.57 21.84 -3.63
N THR A 5 -4.69 22.72 -4.11
CA THR A 5 -3.91 22.47 -5.32
C THR A 5 -2.64 21.68 -5.04
N SER A 6 -2.23 21.56 -3.79
CA SER A 6 -1.08 20.79 -3.34
C SER A 6 -1.49 19.96 -2.12
N PRO A 7 -0.70 18.92 -1.79
CA PRO A 7 -0.99 18.10 -0.61
C PRO A 7 -1.02 18.93 0.66
N ASP A 8 -2.03 18.66 1.46
CA ASP A 8 -2.16 19.24 2.79
C ASP A 8 -1.82 18.12 3.80
N LEU A 9 -0.97 18.45 4.76
CA LEU A 9 -0.58 17.49 5.78
C LEU A 9 -1.76 17.02 6.62
N SER A 10 -2.85 17.81 6.69
CA SER A 10 -4.06 17.39 7.36
C SER A 10 -4.79 16.24 6.68
N ASP A 11 -4.49 16.01 5.39
CA ASP A 11 -5.05 14.88 4.64
C ASP A 11 -4.33 13.56 4.96
N ILE A 12 -3.27 13.61 5.73
CA ILE A 12 -2.49 12.44 6.08
C ILE A 12 -3.03 11.85 7.38
N ARG A 13 -3.51 10.63 7.30
CA ARG A 13 -3.92 9.89 8.49
C ARG A 13 -2.70 9.20 9.09
N ARG A 14 -2.29 9.64 10.25
CA ARG A 14 -1.10 9.12 10.92
C ARG A 14 -1.40 7.88 11.75
N ASP A 15 -2.58 7.85 12.35
CA ASP A 15 -3.00 6.76 13.20
C ASP A 15 -4.04 5.95 12.48
N PHE A 16 -3.67 4.77 12.06
CA PHE A 16 -4.59 3.78 11.52
C PHE A 16 -4.20 2.40 12.03
N GLU A 17 -5.19 1.55 12.11
CA GLU A 17 -4.99 0.19 12.57
C GLU A 17 -4.35 -0.64 11.47
N ARG A 18 -3.23 -1.27 11.80
CA ARG A 18 -2.55 -2.18 10.89
C ARG A 18 -2.99 -3.61 11.16
N VAL A 19 -2.94 -4.41 10.10
CA VAL A 19 -3.14 -5.86 10.24
C VAL A 19 -2.11 -6.40 11.22
N SER A 20 -2.52 -7.33 12.09
CA SER A 20 -1.62 -7.86 13.10
C SER A 20 -0.45 -8.62 12.47
N PRO A 21 0.73 -8.61 13.12
CA PRO A 21 1.89 -9.35 12.63
C PRO A 21 1.61 -10.85 12.45
N ASP A 22 0.77 -11.44 13.29
CA ASP A 22 0.40 -12.85 13.18
C ASP A 22 -0.32 -13.15 11.87
N VAL A 23 -1.27 -12.28 11.49
CA VAL A 23 -2.02 -12.44 10.23
C VAL A 23 -1.08 -12.30 9.05
N VAL A 24 -0.19 -11.31 9.08
CA VAL A 24 0.80 -11.09 8.03
C VAL A 24 1.70 -12.32 7.88
N GLN A 25 2.18 -12.86 8.98
CA GLN A 25 3.05 -14.03 8.96
C GLN A 25 2.34 -15.25 8.38
N LYS A 26 1.10 -15.47 8.76
CA LYS A 26 0.30 -16.58 8.22
C LYS A 26 0.06 -16.40 6.73
N ALA A 27 -0.32 -15.20 6.30
CA ALA A 27 -0.58 -14.91 4.90
C ALA A 27 0.68 -15.07 4.04
N SER A 28 1.85 -14.74 4.58
CA SER A 28 3.11 -14.82 3.85
C SER A 28 3.49 -16.25 3.43
N LYS A 29 2.88 -17.24 4.02
CA LYS A 29 3.14 -18.65 3.71
C LYS A 29 2.41 -19.13 2.45
N PHE A 30 1.46 -18.33 1.94
CA PHE A 30 0.64 -18.70 0.79
C PHE A 30 0.97 -17.81 -0.40
N ALA A 31 0.84 -18.40 -1.60
CA ALA A 31 0.93 -17.61 -2.82
C ALA A 31 -0.26 -16.65 -2.91
N ALA A 32 -0.03 -15.48 -3.51
CA ALA A 32 -1.08 -14.47 -3.66
C ALA A 32 -2.28 -14.99 -4.44
N SER A 33 -2.06 -15.84 -5.43
CA SER A 33 -3.13 -16.45 -6.21
C SER A 33 -4.04 -17.34 -5.37
N ILE A 34 -3.49 -18.06 -4.40
CA ILE A 34 -4.27 -18.90 -3.49
C ILE A 34 -5.12 -18.03 -2.56
N LEU A 35 -4.54 -16.97 -2.04
CA LEU A 35 -5.27 -16.03 -1.19
C LEU A 35 -6.41 -15.36 -1.95
N ALA A 36 -6.17 -14.99 -3.21
CA ALA A 36 -7.19 -14.39 -4.07
C ALA A 36 -8.34 -15.37 -4.34
N ASP A 37 -8.04 -16.64 -4.58
CA ASP A 37 -9.07 -17.66 -4.82
C ASP A 37 -9.94 -17.87 -3.59
N VAL A 38 -9.34 -17.95 -2.42
CA VAL A 38 -10.07 -18.10 -1.16
C VAL A 38 -10.96 -16.89 -0.89
N ALA A 39 -10.51 -15.70 -1.25
CA ALA A 39 -11.26 -14.46 -1.08
C ALA A 39 -12.29 -14.21 -2.20
N GLY A 40 -12.51 -15.16 -3.09
CA GLY A 40 -13.44 -14.99 -4.21
C GLY A 40 -12.89 -14.09 -5.31
N ARG A 41 -11.60 -14.09 -5.50
CA ARG A 41 -10.86 -13.27 -6.48
C ARG A 41 -11.00 -11.77 -6.21
N ARG A 42 -11.10 -11.41 -4.95
CA ARG A 42 -11.15 -10.02 -4.52
C ARG A 42 -9.77 -9.57 -4.06
N GLY A 43 -9.51 -8.27 -4.20
CA GLY A 43 -8.30 -7.66 -3.66
C GLY A 43 -7.06 -7.88 -4.50
N THR A 44 -7.17 -8.46 -5.69
CA THR A 44 -6.01 -8.57 -6.58
C THR A 44 -5.73 -7.24 -7.26
N VAL A 45 -4.45 -6.93 -7.45
CA VAL A 45 -4.06 -5.75 -8.20
C VAL A 45 -4.23 -5.98 -9.70
N ASP A 46 -4.34 -4.87 -10.44
CA ASP A 46 -4.43 -4.92 -11.89
C ASP A 46 -3.21 -5.64 -12.48
N GLY A 47 -3.44 -6.42 -13.55
CA GLY A 47 -2.38 -7.16 -14.22
C GLY A 47 -1.26 -6.30 -14.81
N ARG A 48 -1.45 -4.98 -14.92
CA ARG A 48 -0.40 -4.05 -15.32
C ARG A 48 0.65 -3.84 -14.23
N ILE A 49 0.30 -4.17 -12.99
CA ILE A 49 1.25 -4.09 -11.88
C ILE A 49 1.99 -5.41 -11.83
N ARG A 50 3.26 -5.37 -12.17
CA ARG A 50 4.10 -6.55 -12.27
C ARG A 50 5.35 -6.39 -11.41
N PRO A 51 5.87 -7.50 -10.86
CA PRO A 51 7.12 -7.43 -10.12
C PRO A 51 8.29 -7.06 -11.04
N LEU A 52 9.21 -6.29 -10.50
CA LEU A 52 10.44 -5.94 -11.21
C LEU A 52 11.43 -7.09 -11.27
N SER A 53 11.24 -8.09 -10.43
CA SER A 53 12.10 -9.26 -10.35
C SER A 53 11.25 -10.50 -10.08
N THR A 54 11.65 -11.63 -10.64
CA THR A 54 10.96 -12.90 -10.39
C THR A 54 11.11 -13.38 -8.95
N ALA A 55 12.10 -12.88 -8.23
CA ALA A 55 12.32 -13.21 -6.82
C ALA A 55 11.55 -12.32 -5.85
N THR A 56 10.80 -11.34 -6.35
CA THR A 56 10.10 -10.39 -5.49
C THR A 56 8.94 -11.06 -4.78
N ARG A 57 8.94 -10.95 -3.45
CA ARG A 57 7.81 -11.35 -2.60
C ARG A 57 7.56 -10.24 -1.60
N LEU A 58 6.32 -9.79 -1.53
CA LEU A 58 5.89 -8.75 -0.59
C LEU A 58 4.69 -9.26 0.19
N CYS A 59 4.74 -9.08 1.49
CA CYS A 59 3.61 -9.35 2.36
C CYS A 59 3.72 -8.46 3.59
N GLY A 60 2.73 -7.62 3.79
CA GLY A 60 2.73 -6.71 4.92
C GLY A 60 1.49 -5.86 4.96
N PRO A 61 1.32 -5.08 6.03
CA PRO A 61 0.22 -4.14 6.10
C PRO A 61 0.32 -3.10 4.99
N ALA A 62 -0.81 -2.80 4.36
CA ALA A 62 -0.84 -1.79 3.31
C ALA A 62 -0.79 -0.39 3.94
N PHE A 63 0.13 0.42 3.45
CA PHE A 63 0.17 1.86 3.71
C PHE A 63 -0.22 2.54 2.41
N THR A 64 -1.47 2.97 2.32
CA THR A 64 -2.03 3.48 1.07
C THR A 64 -1.80 4.96 0.92
N ILE A 65 -1.46 5.36 -0.29
CA ILE A 65 -1.13 6.74 -0.63
C ILE A 65 -1.89 7.11 -1.89
N GLU A 66 -2.67 8.18 -1.83
CA GLU A 66 -3.29 8.76 -3.01
C GLU A 66 -2.51 10.01 -3.39
N ILE A 67 -2.06 10.07 -4.63
CA ILE A 67 -1.33 11.24 -5.13
C ILE A 67 -2.05 11.86 -6.31
N ARG A 68 -1.77 13.13 -6.55
CA ARG A 68 -2.30 13.90 -7.68
C ARG A 68 -1.17 14.23 -8.65
N PRO A 69 -1.48 14.48 -9.92
CA PRO A 69 -0.44 14.91 -10.86
C PRO A 69 0.35 16.11 -10.32
N GLY A 70 1.67 16.04 -10.40
CA GLY A 70 2.54 17.09 -9.90
C GLY A 70 2.81 17.07 -8.41
N ASP A 71 2.28 16.10 -7.69
CA ASP A 71 2.49 15.96 -6.25
C ASP A 71 3.86 15.37 -5.97
N ASN A 72 4.74 16.16 -5.37
CA ASN A 72 6.09 15.74 -5.02
C ASN A 72 6.31 15.59 -3.51
N LEU A 73 5.27 15.79 -2.70
CA LEU A 73 5.39 15.77 -1.24
C LEU A 73 4.83 14.51 -0.60
N MET A 74 3.79 13.93 -1.19
CA MET A 74 3.05 12.87 -0.51
C MET A 74 3.86 11.59 -0.35
N ILE A 75 4.61 11.20 -1.38
CA ILE A 75 5.41 9.98 -1.31
C ILE A 75 6.54 10.11 -0.28
N PRO A 76 7.37 11.18 -0.30
CA PRO A 76 8.36 11.35 0.75
C PRO A 76 7.77 11.43 2.16
N ALA A 77 6.63 12.09 2.32
CA ALA A 77 5.96 12.17 3.61
C ALA A 77 5.50 10.80 4.09
N ALA A 78 4.92 10.00 3.18
CA ALA A 78 4.50 8.64 3.51
C ALA A 78 5.69 7.75 3.88
N MET A 79 6.78 7.86 3.15
CA MET A 79 8.00 7.09 3.46
C MET A 79 8.54 7.41 4.85
N ALA A 80 8.44 8.68 5.26
CA ALA A 80 8.89 9.10 6.58
C ALA A 80 7.99 8.56 7.70
N MET A 81 6.72 8.31 7.40
CA MET A 81 5.74 7.83 8.39
C MET A 81 5.54 6.33 8.39
N ALA A 82 5.94 5.65 7.33
CA ALA A 82 5.80 4.21 7.22
C ALA A 82 6.65 3.51 8.28
N LYS A 83 6.16 2.39 8.76
CA LYS A 83 6.87 1.55 9.72
C LYS A 83 7.52 0.38 8.99
N PRO A 84 8.58 -0.21 9.59
CA PRO A 84 9.17 -1.41 9.02
C PRO A 84 8.11 -2.49 8.79
N GLY A 85 8.15 -3.11 7.62
CA GLY A 85 7.18 -4.13 7.21
C GLY A 85 5.96 -3.60 6.46
N ASP A 86 5.71 -2.30 6.49
CA ASP A 86 4.63 -1.71 5.70
C ASP A 86 4.89 -1.85 4.20
N ILE A 87 3.84 -2.08 3.44
CA ILE A 87 3.88 -2.10 1.99
C ILE A 87 3.22 -0.84 1.47
N LEU A 88 3.99 -0.01 0.79
CA LEU A 88 3.46 1.23 0.23
C LEU A 88 2.65 0.92 -1.04
N VAL A 89 1.41 1.38 -1.05
CA VAL A 89 0.52 1.22 -2.20
C VAL A 89 0.12 2.61 -2.66
N VAL A 90 0.59 2.96 -3.84
CA VAL A 90 0.41 4.32 -4.37
C VAL A 90 -0.62 4.31 -5.49
N ASP A 91 -1.64 5.15 -5.35
CA ASP A 91 -2.66 5.38 -6.36
C ASP A 91 -2.50 6.81 -6.89
N GLY A 92 -2.09 6.89 -8.14
CA GLY A 92 -1.83 8.19 -8.71
C GLY A 92 -2.18 8.35 -10.18
#